data_f52fce1d41cf309ef7ec4a167a257a84
#
_entry.id   f52fce1d41cf309ef7ec4a167a257a84
#
_cell.length_a   1.000
_cell.length_b   1.000
_cell.length_c   1.000
_cell.angle_alpha   90.00
_cell.angle_beta   90.00
_cell.angle_gamma   90.00
#
_symmetry.space_group_name_H-M   'P 1'
#
loop_
_entity.id
_entity.type
_entity.pdbx_description
1 polymer ?
#
loop_
_entity_poly.entity_id
_entity_poly.type
_entity_poly.pdbx_seq_one_letter_code
_entity_poly.pdbx_strand_id
1 'polypeptide(L)'
;MDEKLSRILDQSVQLELNVAALYLGFSEAFPEDREFWSQLAKEEENHAALLRGGKLESSNEGRFPADILTTNLDALIKANKEIEELVKEHKQKPPSSRASALEIAIKAEESTGEIDFSCFMRQEKNSPLLELLGRVNREDRGHLFRIRNYMVEKGIGIPDAVGRGQDTVG
;
A
#
# COMPACT_ATOMS: atom_id res chain seq x y z
N MET A 1 9.93 -11.19 -20.95
CA MET A 1 8.84 -10.53 -20.19
C MET A 1 8.25 -9.44 -21.07
N ASP A 2 6.93 -9.34 -21.13
CA ASP A 2 6.23 -8.28 -21.88
C ASP A 2 6.54 -6.90 -21.27
N GLU A 3 6.71 -5.89 -22.14
CA GLU A 3 7.06 -4.51 -21.73
C GLU A 3 5.99 -3.89 -20.82
N LYS A 4 4.72 -4.12 -21.11
CA LYS A 4 3.61 -3.65 -20.27
C LYS A 4 3.69 -4.23 -18.87
N LEU A 5 3.95 -5.52 -18.74
CA LEU A 5 4.15 -6.21 -17.48
C LEU A 5 5.32 -5.64 -16.70
N SER A 6 6.47 -5.46 -17.38
CA SER A 6 7.63 -4.85 -16.75
C SER A 6 7.31 -3.49 -16.15
N ARG A 7 6.57 -2.65 -16.88
CA ARG A 7 6.15 -1.32 -16.41
C ARG A 7 5.20 -1.40 -15.22
N ILE A 8 4.26 -2.34 -15.21
CA ILE A 8 3.35 -2.52 -14.08
C ILE A 8 4.14 -2.90 -12.81
N LEU A 9 5.05 -3.87 -12.92
CA LEU A 9 5.90 -4.26 -11.78
C LEU A 9 6.78 -3.11 -11.30
N ASP A 10 7.34 -2.31 -12.21
CA ASP A 10 8.13 -1.14 -11.83
C ASP A 10 7.29 -0.09 -11.10
N GLN A 11 6.04 0.15 -11.55
CA GLN A 11 5.12 1.06 -10.89
C GLN A 11 4.65 0.52 -9.54
N SER A 12 4.43 -0.79 -9.41
CA SER A 12 4.10 -1.41 -8.12
C SER A 12 5.26 -1.27 -7.13
N VAL A 13 6.48 -1.60 -7.53
CA VAL A 13 7.68 -1.38 -6.70
C VAL A 13 7.81 0.07 -6.27
N GLN A 14 7.57 1.01 -7.18
CA GLN A 14 7.66 2.43 -6.86
C GLN A 14 6.58 2.86 -5.86
N LEU A 15 5.39 2.30 -5.96
CA LEU A 15 4.28 2.59 -5.06
C LEU A 15 4.61 2.18 -3.62
N GLU A 16 5.09 0.95 -3.40
CA GLU A 16 5.55 0.47 -2.09
C GLU A 16 6.62 1.40 -1.50
N LEU A 17 7.61 1.79 -2.30
CA LEU A 17 8.67 2.70 -1.85
C LEU A 17 8.16 4.11 -1.53
N ASN A 18 7.15 4.60 -2.23
CA ASN A 18 6.55 5.89 -1.96
C ASN A 18 5.74 5.84 -0.65
N VAL A 19 5.01 4.76 -0.38
CA VAL A 19 4.31 4.54 0.89
C VAL A 19 5.30 4.40 2.04
N ALA A 20 6.39 3.63 1.85
CA ALA A 20 7.48 3.55 2.84
C ALA A 20 8.04 4.93 3.18
N ALA A 21 8.30 5.77 2.17
CA ALA A 21 8.80 7.13 2.37
C ALA A 21 7.82 8.03 3.13
N LEU A 22 6.51 7.86 2.90
CA LEU A 22 5.47 8.56 3.67
C LEU A 22 5.50 8.18 5.14
N TYR A 23 5.58 6.88 5.46
CA TYR A 23 5.65 6.37 6.83
C TYR A 23 6.95 6.77 7.54
N LEU A 24 8.08 6.79 6.84
CA LEU A 24 9.33 7.31 7.39
C LEU A 24 9.19 8.80 7.76
N GLY A 25 8.54 9.60 6.93
CA GLY A 25 8.23 11.00 7.24
C GLY A 25 7.37 11.13 8.51
N PHE A 26 6.38 10.26 8.70
CA PHE A 26 5.58 10.25 9.93
C PHE A 26 6.38 9.79 11.15
N SER A 27 7.29 8.83 10.99
CA SER A 27 8.18 8.39 12.09
C SER A 27 9.11 9.49 12.59
N GLU A 28 9.49 10.40 11.70
CA GLU A 28 10.30 11.58 12.06
C GLU A 28 9.45 12.67 12.72
N ALA A 29 8.23 12.89 12.21
CA ALA A 29 7.34 13.94 12.69
C ALA A 29 6.71 13.61 14.06
N PHE A 30 6.49 12.34 14.37
CA PHE A 30 5.84 11.86 15.59
C PHE A 30 6.73 10.84 16.33
N PRO A 31 7.71 11.31 17.12
CA PRO A 31 8.64 10.42 17.81
C PRO A 31 7.99 9.41 18.76
N GLU A 32 6.83 9.73 19.31
CA GLU A 32 6.04 8.84 20.16
C GLU A 32 5.46 7.62 19.41
N ASP A 33 5.29 7.72 18.08
CA ASP A 33 4.78 6.67 17.21
C ASP A 33 5.87 6.11 16.28
N ARG A 34 7.13 6.48 16.51
CA ARG A 34 8.26 6.13 15.63
C ARG A 34 8.37 4.64 15.33
N GLU A 35 8.24 3.81 16.34
CA GLU A 35 8.36 2.36 16.18
C GLU A 35 7.25 1.81 15.26
N PHE A 36 6.01 2.25 15.49
CA PHE A 36 4.87 1.88 14.68
C PHE A 36 5.06 2.23 13.20
N TRP A 37 5.41 3.49 12.91
CA TRP A 37 5.63 3.95 11.55
C TRP A 37 6.84 3.32 10.87
N SER A 38 7.95 3.15 11.60
CA SER A 38 9.16 2.53 11.06
C SER A 38 8.94 1.06 10.72
N GLN A 39 8.10 0.36 11.48
CA GLN A 39 7.76 -1.03 11.19
C GLN A 39 6.94 -1.12 9.90
N LEU A 40 5.90 -0.29 9.73
CA LEU A 40 5.12 -0.24 8.50
C LEU A 40 6.02 0.10 7.30
N ALA A 41 6.85 1.13 7.41
CA ALA A 41 7.77 1.51 6.33
C ALA A 41 8.69 0.37 5.90
N LYS A 42 9.22 -0.40 6.87
CA LYS A 42 10.08 -1.54 6.57
C LYS A 42 9.34 -2.68 5.87
N GLU A 43 8.08 -2.88 6.19
CA GLU A 43 7.25 -3.88 5.51
C GLU A 43 7.02 -3.49 4.05
N GLU A 44 6.74 -2.20 3.75
CA GLU A 44 6.65 -1.72 2.37
C GLU A 44 7.96 -1.85 1.59
N GLU A 45 9.10 -1.57 2.23
CA GLU A 45 10.41 -1.82 1.62
C GLU A 45 10.62 -3.32 1.30
N ASN A 46 10.15 -4.21 2.16
CA ASN A 46 10.18 -5.65 1.92
C ASN A 46 9.25 -6.04 0.75
N HIS A 47 8.04 -5.47 0.65
CA HIS A 47 7.13 -5.68 -0.48
C HIS A 47 7.79 -5.27 -1.79
N ALA A 48 8.39 -4.09 -1.84
CA ALA A 48 9.16 -3.61 -2.99
C ALA A 48 10.30 -4.58 -3.39
N ALA A 49 11.03 -5.11 -2.40
CA ALA A 49 12.11 -6.07 -2.64
C ALA A 49 11.59 -7.40 -3.20
N LEU A 50 10.47 -7.88 -2.67
CA LEU A 50 9.80 -9.09 -3.14
C LEU A 50 9.32 -8.94 -4.59
N LEU A 51 8.68 -7.83 -4.93
CA LEU A 51 8.22 -7.52 -6.29
C LEU A 51 9.39 -7.44 -7.28
N ARG A 52 10.52 -6.85 -6.88
CA ARG A 52 11.76 -6.82 -7.69
C ARG A 52 12.32 -8.22 -7.91
N GLY A 53 12.36 -9.05 -6.86
CA GLY A 53 12.80 -10.44 -6.95
C GLY A 53 11.95 -11.25 -7.92
N GLY A 54 10.62 -11.16 -7.81
CA GLY A 54 9.69 -11.80 -8.71
C GLY A 54 9.81 -11.33 -10.17
N LYS A 55 10.10 -10.04 -10.39
CA LYS A 55 10.38 -9.51 -11.74
C LYS A 55 11.62 -10.14 -12.36
N LEU A 56 12.70 -10.29 -11.60
CA LEU A 56 13.95 -10.88 -12.08
C LEU A 56 13.78 -12.37 -12.41
N GLU A 57 13.12 -13.12 -11.56
CA GLU A 57 12.85 -14.55 -11.77
C GLU A 57 12.00 -14.79 -13.01
N SER A 58 10.92 -14.03 -13.17
CA SER A 58 10.03 -14.11 -14.33
C SER A 58 10.74 -13.74 -15.64
N SER A 59 11.73 -12.85 -15.61
CA SER A 59 12.52 -12.48 -16.79
C SER A 59 13.41 -13.62 -17.25
N ASN A 60 13.90 -14.46 -16.32
CA ASN A 60 14.77 -15.59 -16.61
C ASN A 60 13.99 -16.81 -17.11
N GLU A 61 12.78 -17.03 -16.61
CA GLU A 61 11.97 -18.20 -16.97
C GLU A 61 11.11 -18.01 -18.23
N GLY A 62 10.97 -16.79 -18.74
CA GLY A 62 10.20 -16.47 -19.95
C GLY A 62 8.69 -16.72 -19.83
N ARG A 63 8.20 -17.05 -18.63
CA ARG A 63 6.81 -17.38 -18.35
C ARG A 63 6.24 -16.44 -17.30
N PHE A 64 5.63 -15.38 -17.76
CA PHE A 64 4.75 -14.61 -16.91
C PHE A 64 3.34 -14.72 -17.48
N PRO A 65 2.34 -15.13 -16.68
CA PRO A 65 0.96 -15.12 -17.13
C PRO A 65 0.51 -13.65 -17.26
N ALA A 66 0.51 -13.14 -18.51
CA ALA A 66 0.16 -11.74 -18.79
C ALA A 66 -1.28 -11.38 -18.37
N ASP A 67 -2.13 -12.39 -18.20
CA ASP A 67 -3.54 -12.25 -17.85
C ASP A 67 -3.78 -11.93 -16.36
N ILE A 68 -2.71 -11.94 -15.57
CA ILE A 68 -2.77 -11.92 -14.11
C ILE A 68 -2.62 -10.51 -13.56
N LEU A 69 -1.97 -9.62 -14.30
CA LEU A 69 -1.74 -8.28 -13.81
C LEU A 69 -2.98 -7.42 -13.97
N THR A 70 -3.34 -6.79 -12.84
CA THR A 70 -4.32 -5.74 -12.91
C THR A 70 -3.92 -4.81 -14.02
N THR A 71 -4.84 -4.71 -14.88
CA THR A 71 -4.64 -4.15 -16.19
C THR A 71 -4.56 -2.65 -16.19
N ASN A 72 -4.58 -2.01 -15.03
CA ASN A 72 -4.71 -0.57 -14.94
C ASN A 72 -3.37 0.11 -14.58
N LEU A 73 -2.43 0.08 -15.54
CA LEU A 73 -1.18 0.83 -15.43
C LEU A 73 -1.41 2.32 -15.13
N ASP A 74 -2.48 2.90 -15.68
CA ASP A 74 -2.80 4.31 -15.46
C ASP A 74 -3.24 4.58 -14.01
N ALA A 75 -3.95 3.65 -13.39
CA ALA A 75 -4.29 3.73 -11.97
C ALA A 75 -3.04 3.68 -11.07
N LEU A 76 -2.08 2.78 -11.37
CA LEU A 76 -0.79 2.70 -10.68
C LEU A 76 0.01 3.99 -10.80
N ILE A 77 0.10 4.54 -12.01
CA ILE A 77 0.79 5.81 -12.26
C ILE A 77 0.13 6.94 -11.48
N LYS A 78 -1.20 6.98 -11.46
CA LYS A 78 -1.96 7.98 -10.71
C LYS A 78 -1.72 7.85 -9.21
N ALA A 79 -1.83 6.64 -8.64
CA ALA A 79 -1.58 6.40 -7.23
C ALA A 79 -0.14 6.78 -6.83
N ASN A 80 0.85 6.40 -7.62
CA ASN A 80 2.24 6.81 -7.41
C ASN A 80 2.37 8.32 -7.31
N LYS A 81 1.78 9.05 -8.24
CA LYS A 81 1.83 10.50 -8.26
C LYS A 81 1.16 11.12 -7.03
N GLU A 82 0.01 10.61 -6.62
CA GLU A 82 -0.71 11.08 -5.43
C GLU A 82 0.11 10.86 -4.16
N ILE A 83 0.72 9.68 -3.98
CA ILE A 83 1.57 9.40 -2.82
C ILE A 83 2.86 10.22 -2.85
N GLU A 84 3.50 10.38 -4.01
CA GLU A 84 4.66 11.26 -4.13
C GLU A 84 4.36 12.72 -3.76
N GLU A 85 3.18 13.23 -4.12
CA GLU A 85 2.73 14.58 -3.75
C GLU A 85 2.55 14.67 -2.23
N LEU A 86 1.93 13.68 -1.59
CA LEU A 86 1.82 13.60 -0.13
C LEU A 86 3.19 13.57 0.55
N VAL A 87 4.14 12.77 0.07
CA VAL A 87 5.50 12.71 0.61
C VAL A 87 6.18 14.08 0.53
N LYS A 88 6.07 14.77 -0.62
CA LYS A 88 6.66 16.11 -0.81
C LYS A 88 6.01 17.15 0.11
N GLU A 89 4.69 17.12 0.22
CA GLU A 89 3.93 18.03 1.08
C GLU A 89 4.34 17.86 2.54
N HIS A 90 4.32 16.62 3.03
CA HIS A 90 4.59 16.33 4.44
C HIS A 90 6.07 16.39 4.83
N LYS A 91 6.97 16.32 3.87
CA LYS A 91 8.39 16.65 4.08
C LYS A 91 8.62 18.14 4.32
N GLN A 92 7.80 18.99 3.70
CA GLN A 92 7.89 20.45 3.89
C GLN A 92 7.08 20.91 5.11
N LYS A 93 5.91 20.31 5.31
CA LYS A 93 5.00 20.63 6.40
C LYS A 93 4.39 19.33 6.94
N PRO A 94 4.93 18.80 8.03
CA PRO A 94 4.38 17.60 8.67
C PRO A 94 2.90 17.76 9.00
N PRO A 95 2.13 16.66 9.09
CA PRO A 95 0.74 16.69 9.52
C PRO A 95 0.59 17.40 10.86
N SER A 96 -0.50 18.11 11.05
CA SER A 96 -0.73 18.94 12.25
C SER A 96 -0.91 18.12 13.54
N SER A 97 -1.21 16.84 13.42
CA SER A 97 -1.46 15.95 14.55
C SER A 97 -1.25 14.48 14.16
N ARG A 98 -1.11 13.63 15.17
CA ARG A 98 -1.06 12.16 15.01
C ARG A 98 -2.32 11.63 14.32
N ALA A 99 -3.49 12.18 14.68
CA ALA A 99 -4.76 11.81 14.04
C ALA A 99 -4.72 12.09 12.54
N SER A 100 -4.24 13.27 12.15
CA SER A 100 -4.10 13.63 10.73
C SER A 100 -3.12 12.71 9.98
N ALA A 101 -2.00 12.33 10.59
CA ALA A 101 -1.05 11.39 9.98
C ALA A 101 -1.69 10.01 9.75
N LEU A 102 -2.44 9.49 10.74
CA LEU A 102 -3.14 8.21 10.64
C LEU A 102 -4.26 8.24 9.60
N GLU A 103 -5.01 9.34 9.49
CA GLU A 103 -6.02 9.53 8.44
C GLU A 103 -5.41 9.55 7.04
N ILE A 104 -4.26 10.20 6.87
CA ILE A 104 -3.52 10.22 5.60
C ILE A 104 -3.04 8.81 5.26
N ALA A 105 -2.50 8.07 6.23
CA ALA A 105 -2.09 6.69 6.05
C ALA A 105 -3.27 5.79 5.63
N ILE A 106 -4.43 5.89 6.28
CA ILE A 106 -5.64 5.15 5.90
C ILE A 106 -6.02 5.44 4.45
N LYS A 107 -6.02 6.70 4.02
CA LYS A 107 -6.33 7.07 2.64
C LYS A 107 -5.30 6.54 1.65
N ALA A 108 -4.02 6.54 2.02
CA ALA A 108 -2.97 5.96 1.21
C ALA A 108 -3.20 4.45 1.01
N GLU A 109 -3.46 3.71 2.08
CA GLU A 109 -3.76 2.27 2.02
C GLU A 109 -5.03 1.95 1.22
N GLU A 110 -6.09 2.75 1.37
CA GLU A 110 -7.31 2.59 0.58
C GLU A 110 -7.06 2.84 -0.90
N SER A 111 -6.27 3.84 -1.25
CA SER A 111 -5.90 4.17 -2.63
C SER A 111 -5.01 3.09 -3.27
N THR A 112 -4.10 2.49 -2.51
CA THR A 112 -3.22 1.39 -2.98
C THR A 112 -3.96 0.06 -3.02
N GLY A 113 -4.85 -0.21 -2.07
CA GLY A 113 -5.66 -1.41 -1.99
C GLY A 113 -6.72 -1.55 -3.09
N GLU A 114 -7.13 -0.45 -3.73
CA GLU A 114 -7.99 -0.49 -4.93
C GLU A 114 -7.27 -1.09 -6.15
N ILE A 115 -5.93 -1.18 -6.10
CA ILE A 115 -5.13 -1.90 -7.07
C ILE A 115 -5.20 -3.38 -6.69
N ASP A 116 -6.39 -3.95 -6.84
CA ASP A 116 -6.73 -5.28 -6.41
C ASP A 116 -5.98 -6.34 -7.22
N PHE A 117 -4.97 -6.92 -6.59
CA PHE A 117 -4.34 -8.14 -7.05
C PHE A 117 -5.25 -9.38 -6.86
N SER A 118 -6.50 -9.23 -6.47
CA SER A 118 -7.45 -10.34 -6.24
C SER A 118 -7.73 -11.16 -7.50
N CYS A 119 -7.50 -10.60 -8.69
CA CYS A 119 -7.48 -11.34 -9.94
C CYS A 119 -6.47 -12.51 -9.91
N PHE A 120 -5.39 -12.39 -9.14
CA PHE A 120 -4.34 -13.42 -8.99
C PHE A 120 -4.82 -14.69 -8.30
N MET A 121 -5.78 -14.59 -7.42
CA MET A 121 -6.23 -15.73 -6.61
C MET A 121 -7.06 -16.74 -7.37
N ARG A 122 -7.42 -16.46 -8.62
CA ARG A 122 -8.32 -17.33 -9.42
C ARG A 122 -7.62 -18.20 -10.45
N GLN A 123 -6.35 -17.98 -10.74
CA GLN A 123 -5.61 -18.72 -11.75
C GLN A 123 -4.41 -19.46 -11.15
N GLU A 124 -4.11 -20.60 -11.69
CA GLU A 124 -3.03 -21.56 -11.42
C GLU A 124 -2.18 -21.43 -10.13
N LYS A 125 -2.46 -22.30 -9.17
CA LYS A 125 -1.89 -22.33 -7.82
C LYS A 125 -0.39 -22.66 -7.72
N ASN A 126 0.37 -22.71 -8.79
CA ASN A 126 1.73 -23.30 -8.79
C ASN A 126 2.83 -22.39 -9.31
N SER A 127 2.65 -21.09 -9.35
CA SER A 127 3.74 -20.16 -9.68
C SER A 127 4.30 -19.51 -8.43
N PRO A 128 5.62 -19.62 -8.15
CA PRO A 128 6.26 -18.94 -7.01
C PRO A 128 5.99 -17.43 -6.98
N LEU A 129 5.93 -16.82 -8.17
CA LEU A 129 5.59 -15.40 -8.30
C LEU A 129 4.16 -15.09 -7.86
N LEU A 130 3.19 -15.98 -8.18
CA LEU A 130 1.81 -15.80 -7.75
C LEU A 130 1.64 -15.93 -6.24
N GLU A 131 2.36 -16.87 -5.62
CA GLU A 131 2.40 -17.00 -4.16
C GLU A 131 2.99 -15.74 -3.53
N LEU A 132 4.04 -15.20 -4.13
CA LEU A 132 4.71 -13.98 -3.68
C LEU A 132 3.79 -12.78 -3.73
N LEU A 133 3.16 -12.51 -4.87
CA LEU A 133 2.21 -11.41 -5.05
C LEU A 133 0.98 -11.57 -4.15
N GLY A 134 0.49 -12.80 -3.98
CA GLY A 134 -0.59 -13.08 -3.04
C GLY A 134 -0.21 -12.85 -1.58
N ARG A 135 1.08 -12.98 -1.22
CA ARG A 135 1.57 -12.63 0.11
C ARG A 135 1.61 -11.13 0.32
N VAL A 136 2.19 -10.37 -0.61
CA VAL A 136 2.21 -8.90 -0.57
C VAL A 136 0.78 -8.36 -0.38
N ASN A 137 -0.15 -8.75 -1.23
CA ASN A 137 -1.55 -8.32 -1.14
C ASN A 137 -2.23 -8.64 0.22
N ARG A 138 -1.91 -9.79 0.85
CA ARG A 138 -2.45 -10.11 2.19
C ARG A 138 -1.84 -9.24 3.28
N GLU A 139 -0.56 -8.93 3.15
CA GLU A 139 0.16 -8.08 4.11
C GLU A 139 -0.34 -6.63 4.03
N ASP A 140 -0.56 -6.08 2.82
CA ASP A 140 -1.12 -4.73 2.60
C ASP A 140 -2.51 -4.55 3.23
N ARG A 141 -3.39 -5.53 3.08
CA ARG A 141 -4.70 -5.50 3.78
C ARG A 141 -4.55 -5.49 5.30
N GLY A 142 -3.48 -6.05 5.81
CA GLY A 142 -3.13 -6.02 7.22
C GLY A 142 -2.74 -4.63 7.73
N HIS A 143 -2.14 -3.79 6.87
CA HIS A 143 -1.71 -2.43 7.23
C HIS A 143 -2.89 -1.56 7.63
N LEU A 144 -3.93 -1.49 6.80
CA LEU A 144 -5.14 -0.72 7.09
C LEU A 144 -5.78 -1.13 8.43
N PHE A 145 -5.85 -2.45 8.69
CA PHE A 145 -6.38 -2.95 9.95
C PHE A 145 -5.50 -2.56 11.15
N ARG A 146 -4.19 -2.66 11.02
CA ARG A 146 -3.24 -2.27 12.08
C ARG A 146 -3.27 -0.78 12.39
N ILE A 147 -3.37 0.07 11.36
CA ILE A 147 -3.48 1.52 11.54
C ILE A 147 -4.74 1.86 12.32
N ARG A 148 -5.89 1.27 11.95
CA ARG A 148 -7.16 1.48 12.66
C ARG A 148 -7.12 0.98 14.10
N ASN A 149 -6.54 -0.19 14.35
CA ASN A 149 -6.37 -0.71 15.71
C ASN A 149 -5.45 0.18 16.56
N TYR A 150 -4.36 0.66 15.96
CA TYR A 150 -3.44 1.58 16.63
C TYR A 150 -4.14 2.88 17.05
N MET A 151 -5.02 3.43 16.23
CA MET A 151 -5.85 4.59 16.59
C MET A 151 -6.70 4.29 17.84
N VAL A 152 -7.35 3.13 17.88
CA VAL A 152 -8.17 2.71 19.03
C VAL A 152 -7.32 2.55 20.29
N GLU A 153 -6.18 1.85 20.20
CA GLU A 153 -5.28 1.63 21.34
C GLU A 153 -4.70 2.92 21.92
N LYS A 154 -4.44 3.90 21.05
CA LYS A 154 -3.90 5.20 21.48
C LYS A 154 -4.98 6.23 21.84
N GLY A 155 -6.26 5.86 21.77
CA GLY A 155 -7.37 6.78 22.04
C GLY A 155 -7.47 7.92 21.04
N ILE A 156 -6.97 7.72 19.81
CA ILE A 156 -7.08 8.67 18.71
C ILE A 156 -8.42 8.40 18.01
N GLY A 157 -9.25 9.44 17.85
CA GLY A 157 -10.57 9.30 17.24
C GLY A 157 -10.49 8.61 15.88
N ILE A 158 -11.30 7.56 15.69
CA ILE A 158 -11.49 6.95 14.38
C ILE A 158 -12.29 7.95 13.55
N PRO A 159 -11.89 8.32 12.33
CA PRO A 159 -12.75 9.10 11.46
C PRO A 159 -14.09 8.39 11.35
N ASP A 160 -15.20 9.09 11.60
CA ASP A 160 -16.53 8.53 11.47
C ASP A 160 -16.65 7.86 10.09
N ALA A 161 -16.83 6.55 10.09
CA ALA A 161 -17.22 5.84 8.88
C ALA A 161 -18.54 6.46 8.42
N VAL A 162 -18.50 7.09 7.27
CA VAL A 162 -19.61 7.80 6.63
C VAL A 162 -20.90 7.01 6.82
N GLY A 163 -21.82 7.59 7.58
CA GLY A 163 -23.25 7.35 7.48
C GLY A 163 -23.78 6.02 8.00
N ARG A 164 -23.82 5.81 9.32
CA ARG A 164 -24.94 5.06 9.86
C ARG A 164 -26.12 6.01 9.91
N GLY A 165 -27.07 5.80 8.98
CA GLY A 165 -28.34 6.47 9.01
C GLY A 165 -28.95 6.37 10.41
N GLN A 166 -29.26 7.51 11.00
CA GLN A 166 -30.16 7.59 12.13
C GLN A 166 -31.54 7.22 11.61
N ASP A 167 -31.91 5.96 11.77
CA ASP A 167 -33.33 5.60 11.76
C ASP A 167 -33.94 6.17 13.04
N THR A 168 -34.42 7.38 12.93
CA THR A 168 -35.35 7.95 13.90
C THR A 168 -36.68 7.24 13.76
N VAL A 169 -36.91 6.28 14.64
CA VAL A 169 -38.27 5.77 14.89
C VAL A 169 -39.03 6.88 15.64
N GLY A 170 -39.96 7.50 14.94
CA GLY A 170 -41.03 8.31 15.51
C GLY A 170 -42.33 7.54 15.46
#